data_aa3b3e7c9abbf6317b90d3cc39838fe2
#
_entry.id   aa3b3e7c9abbf6317b90d3cc39838fe2
#
_cell.length_a   1.000
_cell.length_b   1.000
_cell.length_c   1.000
_cell.angle_alpha   90.00
_cell.angle_beta   90.00
_cell.angle_gamma   90.00
#
_symmetry.space_group_name_H-M   'P 1'
#
loop_
_entity.id
_entity.type
_entity.pdbx_description
1 polymer ?
#
loop_
_entity_poly.entity_id
_entity_poly.type
_entity_poly.pdbx_seq_one_letter_code
_entity_poly.pdbx_strand_id
1 'polypeptide(L)'
;MNARAYTPLSPEVTNFVSLHGDAGYSSLLHTISGQKPAVGMNANIGLDYRLLYNSFLFSVGVEGMYELNANLLDGLDRSLQMVDTEGDLFEMHVLVNKSRDLTHMVNVNVPLLFGGEWGRFYFLVGPKVSLNLYGSTSSSARVTTYGEYDKYYDDFYEMPNHQFVNDQYMSSESMPLKWNLNVMAHLEIGGRVNHMYKHKQFRLNPDKVRMFVAGYVDFGLLNIHSGSEGGNLFGYRETDHGVEFYIQPLLSSSLADNAVFRNMNIGVKYTIAFELPKHGKSYIYDYNKSGRTPIKRGGNQGIKH
;
A
#
# COMPACT_ATOMS: atom_id res chain seq x y z
N MET A 1 -4.15 55.65 30.17
CA MET A 1 -3.73 54.30 29.64
C MET A 1 -4.98 53.51 29.34
N ASN A 2 -5.32 53.36 28.07
CA ASN A 2 -6.48 52.56 27.66
C ASN A 2 -6.01 51.08 27.57
N ALA A 3 -6.35 50.26 28.56
CA ALA A 3 -6.20 48.83 28.48
C ALA A 3 -7.10 48.29 27.32
N ARG A 4 -6.51 47.94 26.17
CA ARG A 4 -7.20 47.21 25.15
C ARG A 4 -7.57 45.83 25.79
N ALA A 5 -8.87 45.62 25.99
CA ALA A 5 -9.37 44.33 26.37
C ALA A 5 -8.93 43.29 25.32
N TYR A 6 -8.13 42.34 25.75
CA TYR A 6 -7.71 41.21 24.94
C TYR A 6 -8.96 40.35 24.74
N THR A 7 -9.61 40.47 23.60
CA THR A 7 -10.66 39.50 23.21
C THR A 7 -9.93 38.24 22.79
N PRO A 8 -10.09 37.13 23.52
CA PRO A 8 -9.49 35.87 23.08
C PRO A 8 -10.11 35.54 21.71
N LEU A 9 -9.26 35.39 20.72
CA LEU A 9 -9.66 34.89 19.41
C LEU A 9 -10.32 33.54 19.63
N SER A 10 -11.61 33.43 19.29
CA SER A 10 -12.27 32.13 19.30
C SER A 10 -11.52 31.19 18.38
N PRO A 11 -11.26 29.93 18.82
CA PRO A 11 -10.50 28.98 18.02
C PRO A 11 -11.18 28.78 16.66
N GLU A 12 -10.41 28.90 15.59
CA GLU A 12 -10.93 28.70 14.25
C GLU A 12 -11.02 27.21 13.95
N VAL A 13 -12.24 26.72 13.79
CA VAL A 13 -12.54 25.34 13.41
C VAL A 13 -13.03 25.33 11.97
N THR A 14 -12.37 24.57 11.12
CA THR A 14 -12.77 24.40 9.71
C THR A 14 -12.82 22.91 9.37
N ASN A 15 -13.92 22.49 8.78
CA ASN A 15 -14.18 21.12 8.39
C ASN A 15 -14.13 20.98 6.87
N PHE A 16 -13.54 19.91 6.39
CA PHE A 16 -13.46 19.61 4.96
C PHE A 16 -13.89 18.17 4.69
N VAL A 17 -14.49 17.97 3.53
CA VAL A 17 -14.55 16.66 2.86
C VAL A 17 -13.56 16.72 1.70
N SER A 18 -12.70 15.72 1.61
CA SER A 18 -11.64 15.68 0.61
C SER A 18 -11.79 14.44 -0.25
N LEU A 19 -11.54 14.63 -1.55
CA LEU A 19 -11.27 13.55 -2.49
C LEU A 19 -9.77 13.54 -2.78
N HIS A 20 -9.15 12.38 -2.78
CA HIS A 20 -7.75 12.26 -3.16
C HIS A 20 -7.51 11.06 -4.07
N GLY A 21 -6.43 11.16 -4.84
CA GLY A 21 -5.84 10.08 -5.60
C GLY A 21 -4.34 10.12 -5.44
N ASP A 22 -3.73 8.98 -5.38
CA ASP A 22 -2.28 8.87 -5.30
C ASP A 22 -1.75 7.70 -6.13
N ALA A 23 -0.47 7.79 -6.46
CA ALA A 23 0.26 6.75 -7.15
C ALA A 23 1.72 6.76 -6.69
N GLY A 24 2.34 5.60 -6.73
CA GLY A 24 3.70 5.48 -6.26
C GLY A 24 4.33 4.13 -6.50
N TYR A 25 5.45 3.95 -5.85
CA TYR A 25 6.18 2.69 -5.81
C TYR A 25 5.74 1.86 -4.62
N SER A 26 5.64 0.56 -4.85
CA SER A 26 5.36 -0.45 -3.85
C SER A 26 6.48 -1.46 -3.78
N SER A 27 6.74 -2.00 -2.61
CA SER A 27 7.73 -3.05 -2.41
C SER A 27 7.31 -3.93 -1.23
N LEU A 28 7.51 -5.24 -1.39
CA LEU A 28 7.31 -6.21 -0.33
C LEU A 28 8.65 -6.54 0.31
N LEU A 29 8.92 -5.92 1.45
CA LEU A 29 10.12 -6.18 2.25
C LEU A 29 9.99 -7.52 2.97
N HIS A 30 11.05 -8.33 2.98
CA HIS A 30 11.04 -9.64 3.62
C HIS A 30 12.41 -9.99 4.22
N THR A 31 12.41 -10.99 5.13
CA THR A 31 13.61 -11.45 5.85
C THR A 31 14.29 -12.65 5.19
N ILE A 32 13.84 -13.10 4.03
CA ILE A 32 14.40 -14.27 3.36
C ILE A 32 15.77 -13.94 2.75
N SER A 33 16.77 -14.74 3.10
CA SER A 33 18.12 -14.60 2.57
C SER A 33 18.16 -14.95 1.07
N GLY A 34 18.97 -14.20 0.31
CA GLY A 34 19.13 -14.42 -1.13
C GLY A 34 18.05 -13.78 -2.02
N GLN A 35 16.96 -13.27 -1.41
CA GLN A 35 15.93 -12.53 -2.15
C GLN A 35 16.14 -11.02 -2.10
N LYS A 36 15.79 -10.37 -3.20
CA LYS A 36 15.82 -8.92 -3.31
C LYS A 36 14.41 -8.41 -3.57
N PRO A 37 13.89 -7.50 -2.72
CA PRO A 37 12.64 -6.81 -3.04
C PRO A 37 12.84 -6.04 -4.35
N ALA A 38 11.93 -6.24 -5.28
CA ALA A 38 11.88 -5.49 -6.52
C ALA A 38 10.83 -4.39 -6.42
N VAL A 39 10.97 -3.40 -7.29
CA VAL A 39 10.04 -2.27 -7.34
C VAL A 39 8.76 -2.70 -8.03
N GLY A 40 7.66 -2.51 -7.34
CA GLY A 40 6.30 -2.59 -7.86
C GLY A 40 5.66 -1.20 -7.96
N MET A 41 4.34 -1.17 -8.02
CA MET A 41 3.56 0.07 -8.09
C MET A 41 2.31 -0.01 -7.21
N ASN A 42 1.85 1.15 -6.77
CA ASN A 42 0.54 1.28 -6.12
C ASN A 42 -0.24 2.45 -6.71
N ALA A 43 -1.55 2.38 -6.57
CA ALA A 43 -2.46 3.48 -6.88
C ALA A 43 -3.64 3.44 -5.91
N ASN A 44 -4.00 4.61 -5.37
CA ASN A 44 -5.09 4.77 -4.41
C ASN A 44 -6.09 5.82 -4.88
N ILE A 45 -7.33 5.64 -4.45
CA ILE A 45 -8.38 6.66 -4.50
C ILE A 45 -9.16 6.62 -3.19
N GLY A 46 -9.47 7.80 -2.63
CA GLY A 46 -10.17 7.82 -1.34
C GLY A 46 -10.89 9.12 -1.05
N LEU A 47 -11.67 9.04 0.03
CA LEU A 47 -12.43 10.12 0.60
C LEU A 47 -12.02 10.30 2.07
N ASP A 48 -11.72 11.55 2.46
CA ASP A 48 -11.37 11.90 3.83
C ASP A 48 -12.32 12.97 4.39
N TYR A 49 -12.58 12.88 5.67
CA TYR A 49 -13.02 14.00 6.48
C TYR A 49 -11.82 14.61 7.20
N ARG A 50 -11.61 15.92 7.05
CA ARG A 50 -10.51 16.66 7.67
C ARG A 50 -11.05 17.75 8.60
N LEU A 51 -10.51 17.82 9.80
CA LEU A 51 -10.82 18.86 10.78
C LEU A 51 -9.53 19.65 11.04
N LEU A 52 -9.59 20.94 10.75
CA LEU A 52 -8.53 21.89 11.06
C LEU A 52 -8.95 22.73 12.27
N TYR A 53 -8.22 22.58 13.37
CA TYR A 53 -8.37 23.36 14.60
C TYR A 53 -7.14 24.23 14.80
N ASN A 54 -7.25 25.54 14.50
CA ASN A 54 -6.10 26.44 14.37
C ASN A 54 -5.07 25.90 13.34
N SER A 55 -3.95 25.37 13.84
CA SER A 55 -2.92 24.72 13.02
C SER A 55 -2.90 23.19 13.15
N PHE A 56 -3.71 22.63 14.03
CA PHE A 56 -3.81 21.19 14.21
C PHE A 56 -4.75 20.59 13.17
N LEU A 57 -4.28 19.58 12.45
CA LEU A 57 -5.03 18.89 11.39
C LEU A 57 -5.29 17.44 11.80
N PHE A 58 -6.55 17.04 11.76
CA PHE A 58 -6.99 15.66 11.94
C PHE A 58 -7.65 15.18 10.65
N SER A 59 -7.40 13.95 10.25
CA SER A 59 -7.99 13.34 9.05
C SER A 59 -8.38 11.90 9.32
N VAL A 60 -9.59 11.53 8.87
CA VAL A 60 -10.08 10.15 8.86
C VAL A 60 -10.78 9.90 7.54
N GLY A 61 -10.58 8.73 6.94
CA GLY A 61 -11.12 8.45 5.62
C GLY A 61 -11.27 6.97 5.30
N VAL A 62 -11.60 6.73 4.03
CA VAL A 62 -11.61 5.40 3.41
C VAL A 62 -10.94 5.50 2.05
N GLU A 63 -10.04 4.57 1.76
CA GLU A 63 -9.27 4.51 0.52
C GLU A 63 -9.41 3.12 -0.10
N GLY A 64 -9.58 3.04 -1.42
CA GLY A 64 -9.36 1.83 -2.21
C GLY A 64 -7.96 1.87 -2.80
N MET A 65 -7.17 0.81 -2.61
CA MET A 65 -5.80 0.70 -3.07
C MET A 65 -5.61 -0.54 -3.95
N TYR A 66 -4.99 -0.35 -5.10
CA TYR A 66 -4.39 -1.42 -5.88
C TYR A 66 -2.88 -1.41 -5.69
N GLU A 67 -2.32 -2.58 -5.44
CA GLU A 67 -0.90 -2.75 -5.19
C GLU A 67 -0.36 -3.93 -5.99
N LEU A 68 0.74 -3.69 -6.70
CA LEU A 68 1.52 -4.69 -7.41
C LEU A 68 2.92 -4.73 -6.81
N ASN A 69 3.29 -5.84 -6.21
CA ASN A 69 4.63 -6.07 -5.67
C ASN A 69 5.37 -7.07 -6.53
N ALA A 70 6.66 -6.90 -6.62
CA ALA A 70 7.56 -7.83 -7.29
C ALA A 70 8.70 -8.23 -6.34
N ASN A 71 9.10 -9.51 -6.38
CA ASN A 71 10.28 -10.02 -5.69
C ASN A 71 11.15 -10.76 -6.70
N LEU A 72 12.46 -10.66 -6.52
CA LEU A 72 13.46 -11.36 -7.33
C LEU A 72 14.22 -12.30 -6.40
N LEU A 73 14.39 -13.52 -6.87
CA LEU A 73 15.23 -14.54 -6.24
C LEU A 73 16.27 -14.99 -7.26
N ASP A 74 17.51 -14.91 -6.88
CA ASP A 74 18.64 -15.31 -7.72
C ASP A 74 19.53 -16.28 -6.93
N GLY A 75 20.00 -17.34 -7.59
CA GLY A 75 21.03 -18.24 -7.05
C GLY A 75 20.57 -19.12 -5.89
N LEU A 76 19.28 -19.49 -5.83
CA LEU A 76 18.81 -20.48 -4.86
C LEU A 76 19.10 -21.88 -5.40
N ASP A 77 19.85 -22.65 -4.65
CA ASP A 77 20.05 -24.08 -4.88
C ASP A 77 19.18 -24.87 -3.90
N ARG A 78 18.44 -25.84 -4.44
CA ARG A 78 17.59 -26.77 -3.67
C ARG A 78 17.80 -28.18 -4.20
N SER A 79 17.95 -29.13 -3.30
CA SER A 79 18.08 -30.53 -3.64
C SER A 79 16.83 -31.32 -3.26
N LEU A 80 16.54 -32.33 -4.06
CA LEU A 80 15.43 -33.28 -3.90
C LEU A 80 15.99 -34.67 -4.08
N GLN A 81 15.74 -35.58 -3.10
CA GLN A 81 16.07 -36.99 -3.27
C GLN A 81 15.05 -37.65 -4.18
N MET A 82 15.54 -38.28 -5.22
CA MET A 82 14.76 -38.99 -6.22
C MET A 82 15.33 -40.39 -6.49
N VAL A 83 14.51 -41.23 -7.08
CA VAL A 83 14.91 -42.58 -7.53
C VAL A 83 14.71 -42.60 -9.05
N ASP A 84 15.72 -43.01 -9.79
CA ASP A 84 15.63 -43.14 -11.24
C ASP A 84 14.85 -44.39 -11.66
N THR A 85 14.71 -44.59 -12.99
CA THR A 85 14.00 -45.74 -13.56
C THR A 85 14.71 -47.08 -13.35
N GLU A 86 15.99 -47.04 -13.01
CA GLU A 86 16.82 -48.21 -12.70
C GLU A 86 16.79 -48.58 -11.22
N GLY A 87 16.19 -47.74 -10.38
CA GLY A 87 16.09 -47.87 -8.93
C GLY A 87 17.27 -47.28 -8.17
N ASP A 88 18.13 -46.53 -8.84
CA ASP A 88 19.26 -45.86 -8.20
C ASP A 88 18.79 -44.53 -7.55
N LEU A 89 19.23 -44.33 -6.29
CA LEU A 89 18.96 -43.08 -5.56
C LEU A 89 19.94 -42.00 -6.05
N PHE A 90 19.39 -40.79 -6.31
CA PHE A 90 20.21 -39.63 -6.64
C PHE A 90 19.65 -38.39 -5.97
N GLU A 91 20.51 -37.40 -5.82
CA GLU A 91 20.11 -36.05 -5.39
C GLU A 91 19.97 -35.15 -6.61
N MET A 92 18.73 -34.71 -6.86
CA MET A 92 18.47 -33.77 -7.92
C MET A 92 18.59 -32.35 -7.40
N HIS A 93 19.49 -31.59 -7.95
CA HIS A 93 19.70 -30.19 -7.68
C HIS A 93 18.86 -29.33 -8.62
N VAL A 94 18.18 -28.34 -8.06
CA VAL A 94 17.41 -27.33 -8.79
C VAL A 94 18.02 -25.97 -8.48
N LEU A 95 18.83 -25.49 -9.42
CA LEU A 95 19.45 -24.17 -9.34
C LEU A 95 18.53 -23.12 -9.98
N VAL A 96 18.02 -22.20 -9.18
CA VAL A 96 17.24 -21.07 -9.65
C VAL A 96 18.19 -19.99 -10.15
N ASN A 97 18.33 -19.89 -11.45
CA ASN A 97 19.18 -18.85 -12.07
C ASN A 97 18.57 -17.47 -11.88
N LYS A 98 17.24 -17.36 -12.05
CA LYS A 98 16.49 -16.13 -11.88
C LYS A 98 15.01 -16.46 -11.64
N SER A 99 14.43 -15.92 -10.59
CA SER A 99 12.99 -16.00 -10.36
C SER A 99 12.40 -14.62 -10.16
N ARG A 100 11.14 -14.46 -10.57
CA ARG A 100 10.34 -13.26 -10.37
C ARG A 100 8.97 -13.66 -9.88
N ASP A 101 8.63 -13.19 -8.68
CA ASP A 101 7.29 -13.30 -8.12
C ASP A 101 6.55 -11.99 -8.30
N LEU A 102 5.29 -12.08 -8.72
CA LEU A 102 4.38 -10.96 -8.84
C LEU A 102 3.20 -11.17 -7.88
N THR A 103 2.94 -10.19 -7.06
CA THR A 103 1.84 -10.21 -6.10
C THR A 103 0.93 -9.02 -6.37
N HIS A 104 -0.32 -9.30 -6.69
CA HIS A 104 -1.39 -8.32 -6.90
C HIS A 104 -2.28 -8.29 -5.68
N MET A 105 -2.61 -7.09 -5.17
CA MET A 105 -3.50 -6.93 -4.03
C MET A 105 -4.47 -5.78 -4.27
N VAL A 106 -5.72 -5.98 -3.84
CA VAL A 106 -6.75 -4.94 -3.75
C VAL A 106 -7.11 -4.79 -2.28
N ASN A 107 -6.86 -3.61 -1.75
CA ASN A 107 -7.04 -3.31 -0.33
C ASN A 107 -8.06 -2.20 -0.13
N VAL A 108 -8.76 -2.25 0.99
CA VAL A 108 -9.49 -1.10 1.54
C VAL A 108 -8.77 -0.63 2.78
N ASN A 109 -8.46 0.67 2.80
CA ASN A 109 -7.70 1.28 3.88
C ASN A 109 -8.56 2.29 4.65
N VAL A 110 -8.34 2.36 5.95
CA VAL A 110 -8.92 3.36 6.83
C VAL A 110 -7.77 4.12 7.51
N PRO A 111 -7.36 5.28 6.97
CA PRO A 111 -6.37 6.15 7.60
C PRO A 111 -6.99 6.89 8.79
N LEU A 112 -6.23 7.00 9.88
CA LEU A 112 -6.50 7.83 11.03
C LEU A 112 -5.28 8.70 11.31
N LEU A 113 -5.30 9.93 10.80
CA LEU A 113 -4.12 10.76 10.71
C LEU A 113 -4.28 12.05 11.51
N PHE A 114 -3.18 12.51 12.07
CA PHE A 114 -3.08 13.77 12.80
C PHE A 114 -1.77 14.48 12.45
N GLY A 115 -1.79 15.80 12.56
CA GLY A 115 -0.64 16.61 12.19
C GLY A 115 -0.93 18.09 12.26
N GLY A 116 -0.41 18.85 11.33
CA GLY A 116 -0.58 20.30 11.32
C GLY A 116 -0.50 20.93 9.93
N GLU A 117 -1.13 22.09 9.80
CA GLU A 117 -1.07 22.96 8.63
C GLU A 117 -0.54 24.34 9.03
N TRP A 118 0.54 24.82 8.35
CA TRP A 118 1.15 26.12 8.56
C TRP A 118 1.28 26.86 7.21
N GLY A 119 0.44 27.83 7.02
CA GLY A 119 0.43 28.61 5.78
C GLY A 119 0.13 27.77 4.56
N ARG A 120 1.15 27.31 3.86
CA ARG A 120 1.00 26.49 2.64
C ARG A 120 1.41 25.03 2.84
N PHE A 121 2.12 24.73 3.89
CA PHE A 121 2.65 23.42 4.17
C PHE A 121 1.80 22.69 5.20
N TYR A 122 1.73 21.39 5.07
CA TYR A 122 1.13 20.51 6.06
C TYR A 122 1.89 19.20 6.18
N PHE A 123 1.71 18.55 7.30
CA PHE A 123 2.10 17.15 7.47
C PHE A 123 0.98 16.39 8.18
N LEU A 124 0.91 15.10 7.90
CA LEU A 124 0.02 14.15 8.56
C LEU A 124 0.80 12.88 8.87
N VAL A 125 0.56 12.32 10.04
CA VAL A 125 1.14 11.04 10.48
C VAL A 125 0.09 10.27 11.26
N GLY A 126 0.13 8.95 11.15
CA GLY A 126 -0.77 8.10 11.93
C GLY A 126 -0.88 6.69 11.41
N PRO A 127 -1.69 5.86 12.06
CA PRO A 127 -1.97 4.51 11.59
C PRO A 127 -2.94 4.53 10.41
N LYS A 128 -2.73 3.58 9.50
CA LYS A 128 -3.63 3.22 8.41
C LYS A 128 -3.93 1.73 8.56
N VAL A 129 -5.19 1.40 8.81
CA VAL A 129 -5.66 0.01 8.86
C VAL A 129 -6.03 -0.42 7.45
N SER A 130 -5.47 -1.52 6.99
CA SER A 130 -5.63 -2.05 5.64
C SER A 130 -6.23 -3.44 5.69
N LEU A 131 -7.32 -3.65 4.97
CA LEU A 131 -7.95 -4.95 4.77
C LEU A 131 -7.72 -5.39 3.32
N ASN A 132 -7.03 -6.49 3.13
CA ASN A 132 -6.89 -7.12 1.83
C ASN A 132 -8.20 -7.80 1.44
N LEU A 133 -8.86 -7.33 0.37
CA LEU A 133 -10.10 -7.91 -0.14
C LEU A 133 -9.85 -8.98 -1.18
N TYR A 134 -8.81 -8.79 -1.99
CA TYR A 134 -8.42 -9.70 -3.05
C TYR A 134 -6.90 -9.65 -3.20
N GLY A 135 -6.30 -10.82 -3.33
CA GLY A 135 -4.89 -10.94 -3.62
C GLY A 135 -4.61 -12.18 -4.44
N SER A 136 -3.63 -12.09 -5.32
CA SER A 136 -3.12 -13.21 -6.07
C SER A 136 -1.61 -13.09 -6.23
N THR A 137 -0.95 -14.22 -6.27
CA THR A 137 0.49 -14.30 -6.47
C THR A 137 0.82 -15.33 -7.53
N SER A 138 1.82 -15.03 -8.36
CA SER A 138 2.33 -15.92 -9.40
C SER A 138 3.84 -15.83 -9.45
N SER A 139 4.49 -16.92 -9.84
CA SER A 139 5.94 -17.00 -9.98
C SER A 139 6.35 -17.41 -11.38
N SER A 140 7.49 -16.91 -11.81
CA SER A 140 8.18 -17.38 -13.00
C SER A 140 9.66 -17.49 -12.71
N ALA A 141 10.31 -18.56 -13.19
CA ALA A 141 11.73 -18.79 -12.96
C ALA A 141 12.42 -19.36 -14.18
N ARG A 142 13.74 -19.15 -14.23
CA ARG A 142 14.65 -19.93 -15.04
C ARG A 142 15.47 -20.82 -14.13
N VAL A 143 15.45 -22.10 -14.42
CA VAL A 143 16.07 -23.12 -13.58
C VAL A 143 17.03 -23.98 -14.39
N THR A 144 18.09 -24.40 -13.75
CA THR A 144 18.99 -25.44 -14.22
C THR A 144 18.87 -26.61 -13.26
N THR A 145 18.69 -27.80 -13.78
CA THR A 145 18.60 -29.01 -12.99
C THR A 145 19.76 -29.95 -13.35
N TYR A 146 20.36 -30.56 -12.36
CA TYR A 146 21.39 -31.59 -12.51
C TYR A 146 21.25 -32.64 -11.41
N GLY A 147 21.79 -33.82 -11.64
CA GLY A 147 21.73 -34.94 -10.69
C GLY A 147 23.12 -35.30 -10.18
N GLU A 148 23.23 -35.52 -8.85
CA GLU A 148 24.38 -36.07 -8.18
C GLU A 148 24.06 -37.51 -7.76
N TYR A 149 24.85 -38.45 -8.28
CA TYR A 149 24.70 -39.86 -7.96
C TYR A 149 25.82 -40.30 -7.03
N ASP A 150 25.50 -40.71 -5.80
CA ASP A 150 26.48 -41.26 -4.85
C ASP A 150 27.32 -42.38 -5.43
N LYS A 151 26.72 -43.18 -6.30
CA LYS A 151 27.33 -44.36 -6.91
C LYS A 151 28.47 -44.02 -7.88
N TYR A 152 28.37 -42.88 -8.55
CA TYR A 152 29.29 -42.50 -9.62
C TYR A 152 30.25 -41.40 -9.21
N TYR A 153 30.03 -40.73 -8.09
CA TYR A 153 30.79 -39.56 -7.62
C TYR A 153 30.94 -38.45 -8.67
N ASP A 154 29.90 -38.26 -9.49
CA ASP A 154 29.91 -37.32 -10.60
C ASP A 154 28.57 -36.59 -10.73
N ASP A 155 28.62 -35.34 -11.23
CA ASP A 155 27.46 -34.55 -11.50
C ASP A 155 27.04 -34.74 -12.95
N PHE A 156 25.76 -35.03 -13.17
CA PHE A 156 25.21 -35.26 -14.50
C PHE A 156 24.38 -34.07 -14.94
N TYR A 157 24.81 -33.42 -16.01
CA TYR A 157 24.17 -32.27 -16.64
C TYR A 157 23.60 -32.64 -18.02
N GLU A 158 22.62 -31.85 -18.47
CA GLU A 158 22.10 -31.94 -19.84
C GLU A 158 21.63 -33.32 -20.29
N MET A 159 20.95 -34.04 -19.39
CA MET A 159 20.30 -35.32 -19.70
C MET A 159 18.77 -35.14 -19.70
N PRO A 160 18.14 -34.72 -20.83
CA PRO A 160 16.73 -34.40 -20.89
C PRO A 160 15.80 -35.58 -20.51
N ASN A 161 16.24 -36.81 -20.79
CA ASN A 161 15.48 -38.01 -20.42
C ASN A 161 15.40 -38.22 -18.89
N HIS A 162 16.36 -37.66 -18.13
CA HIS A 162 16.35 -37.63 -16.67
C HIS A 162 15.89 -36.28 -16.13
N GLN A 163 15.37 -35.41 -17.03
CA GLN A 163 14.92 -34.05 -16.72
C GLN A 163 16.03 -33.11 -16.21
N PHE A 164 17.28 -33.41 -16.53
CA PHE A 164 18.40 -32.50 -16.31
C PHE A 164 18.45 -31.51 -17.47
N VAL A 165 18.05 -30.31 -17.19
CA VAL A 165 17.86 -29.23 -18.19
C VAL A 165 18.64 -27.99 -17.80
N ASN A 166 19.11 -27.28 -18.80
CA ASN A 166 19.81 -26.02 -18.60
C ASN A 166 18.90 -24.86 -18.97
N ASP A 167 18.80 -23.87 -18.06
CA ASP A 167 18.08 -22.61 -18.23
C ASP A 167 16.62 -22.76 -18.71
N GLN A 168 15.90 -23.74 -18.18
CA GLN A 168 14.50 -23.99 -18.50
C GLN A 168 13.60 -22.91 -17.86
N TYR A 169 12.63 -22.41 -18.65
CA TYR A 169 11.60 -21.52 -18.14
C TYR A 169 10.49 -22.31 -17.48
N MET A 170 10.12 -21.91 -16.26
CA MET A 170 8.99 -22.45 -15.48
C MET A 170 8.10 -21.32 -15.02
N SER A 171 6.80 -21.57 -14.90
CA SER A 171 5.83 -20.62 -14.34
C SER A 171 4.82 -21.35 -13.46
N SER A 172 4.38 -20.67 -12.40
CA SER A 172 3.28 -21.16 -11.57
C SER A 172 1.94 -20.68 -12.14
N GLU A 173 0.88 -21.39 -11.77
CA GLU A 173 -0.46 -20.83 -11.84
C GLU A 173 -0.60 -19.67 -10.84
N SER A 174 -1.59 -18.81 -11.08
CA SER A 174 -1.93 -17.75 -10.14
C SER A 174 -2.62 -18.34 -8.91
N MET A 175 -2.04 -18.11 -7.73
CA MET A 175 -2.57 -18.60 -6.46
C MET A 175 -3.24 -17.47 -5.69
N PRO A 176 -4.44 -17.68 -5.13
CA PRO A 176 -5.09 -16.67 -4.30
C PRO A 176 -4.35 -16.48 -2.98
N LEU A 177 -4.25 -15.23 -2.55
CA LEU A 177 -3.81 -14.90 -1.20
C LEU A 177 -4.99 -14.89 -0.24
N LYS A 178 -4.79 -15.40 0.97
CA LYS A 178 -5.78 -15.28 2.03
C LYS A 178 -5.96 -13.80 2.39
N TRP A 179 -7.21 -13.40 2.64
CA TRP A 179 -7.47 -12.06 3.14
C TRP A 179 -6.78 -11.86 4.49
N ASN A 180 -6.24 -10.69 4.71
CA ASN A 180 -5.52 -10.40 5.92
C ASN A 180 -5.72 -8.92 6.30
N LEU A 181 -5.58 -8.65 7.60
CA LEU A 181 -5.61 -7.33 8.18
C LEU A 181 -4.17 -6.86 8.39
N ASN A 182 -3.82 -5.70 7.86
CA ASN A 182 -2.54 -5.05 8.07
C ASN A 182 -2.73 -3.69 8.76
N VAL A 183 -1.74 -3.29 9.53
CA VAL A 183 -1.63 -1.93 10.08
C VAL A 183 -0.36 -1.32 9.53
N MET A 184 -0.48 -0.14 8.93
CA MET A 184 0.64 0.61 8.36
C MET A 184 0.86 1.90 9.14
N ALA A 185 2.10 2.31 9.32
CA ALA A 185 2.45 3.66 9.70
C ALA A 185 2.47 4.54 8.45
N HIS A 186 1.69 5.62 8.44
CA HIS A 186 1.59 6.58 7.36
C HIS A 186 2.25 7.90 7.73
N LEU A 187 3.01 8.46 6.79
CA LEU A 187 3.56 9.81 6.85
C LEU A 187 3.26 10.51 5.53
N GLU A 188 2.67 11.69 5.59
CA GLU A 188 2.35 12.54 4.44
C GLU A 188 2.87 13.97 4.71
N ILE A 189 3.63 14.52 3.75
CA ILE A 189 4.13 15.88 3.79
C ILE A 189 3.80 16.56 2.47
N GLY A 190 3.12 17.69 2.54
CA GLY A 190 2.64 18.34 1.34
C GLY A 190 2.47 19.84 1.42
N GLY A 191 1.99 20.37 0.31
CA GLY A 191 1.75 21.79 0.16
C GLY A 191 0.48 22.11 -0.59
N ARG A 192 -0.12 23.28 -0.25
CA ARG A 192 -1.29 23.84 -0.92
C ARG A 192 -0.88 24.49 -2.23
N VAL A 193 -1.50 24.08 -3.35
CA VAL A 193 -1.13 24.50 -4.72
C VAL A 193 -2.13 25.41 -5.40
N ASN A 194 -3.39 25.49 -4.96
CA ASN A 194 -4.44 26.25 -5.64
C ASN A 194 -4.25 27.78 -5.63
N HIS A 195 -3.34 28.33 -4.83
CA HIS A 195 -2.97 29.74 -4.90
C HIS A 195 -2.15 30.09 -6.15
N MET A 196 -1.56 29.08 -6.83
CA MET A 196 -0.83 29.26 -8.08
C MET A 196 -1.76 29.52 -9.28
N TYR A 197 -3.01 29.09 -9.19
CA TYR A 197 -4.00 29.23 -10.27
C TYR A 197 -4.83 30.53 -10.13
N LYS A 198 -4.21 31.65 -10.37
CA LYS A 198 -4.93 32.95 -10.49
C LYS A 198 -5.72 33.07 -11.79
N HIS A 199 -5.88 32.01 -12.57
CA HIS A 199 -6.61 32.08 -13.83
C HIS A 199 -8.11 32.26 -13.60
N LYS A 200 -8.67 33.34 -14.16
CA LYS A 200 -10.09 33.75 -14.12
C LYS A 200 -11.08 32.67 -14.67
N GLN A 201 -10.59 31.58 -15.23
CA GLN A 201 -11.43 30.55 -15.86
C GLN A 201 -12.01 29.53 -14.88
N PHE A 202 -11.38 29.30 -13.73
CA PHE A 202 -11.94 28.43 -12.69
C PHE A 202 -12.64 29.29 -11.64
N ARG A 203 -13.98 29.35 -11.70
CA ARG A 203 -14.85 30.02 -10.71
C ARG A 203 -14.89 29.33 -9.34
N LEU A 204 -13.95 28.46 -9.00
CA LEU A 204 -13.86 27.85 -7.68
C LEU A 204 -13.31 28.89 -6.70
N ASN A 205 -14.11 29.25 -5.70
CA ASN A 205 -13.66 30.11 -4.62
C ASN A 205 -12.47 29.46 -3.90
N PRO A 206 -11.25 30.04 -3.98
CA PRO A 206 -10.04 29.41 -3.40
C PRO A 206 -10.10 29.27 -1.87
N ASP A 207 -11.03 29.99 -1.22
CA ASP A 207 -11.24 29.87 0.22
C ASP A 207 -12.11 28.65 0.59
N LYS A 208 -12.96 28.19 -0.35
CA LYS A 208 -13.84 27.02 -0.15
C LYS A 208 -13.30 25.72 -0.70
N VAL A 209 -12.35 25.77 -1.62
CA VAL A 209 -11.74 24.60 -2.23
C VAL A 209 -10.23 24.71 -2.09
N ARG A 210 -9.62 23.75 -1.42
CA ARG A 210 -8.17 23.66 -1.25
C ARG A 210 -7.63 22.48 -2.04
N MET A 211 -6.55 22.71 -2.77
CA MET A 211 -5.86 21.67 -3.53
C MET A 211 -4.46 21.49 -2.96
N PHE A 212 -4.08 20.25 -2.75
CA PHE A 212 -2.80 19.89 -2.15
C PHE A 212 -2.07 18.86 -3.01
N VAL A 213 -0.75 18.95 -3.01
CA VAL A 213 0.17 17.91 -3.51
C VAL A 213 1.07 17.52 -2.36
N ALA A 214 1.23 16.23 -2.15
CA ALA A 214 2.04 15.67 -1.08
C ALA A 214 2.89 14.50 -1.56
N GLY A 215 4.03 14.29 -0.91
CA GLY A 215 4.73 13.02 -0.87
C GLY A 215 4.24 12.21 0.32
N TYR A 216 4.13 10.89 0.18
CA TYR A 216 3.75 10.00 1.26
C TYR A 216 4.63 8.75 1.35
N VAL A 217 4.66 8.17 2.54
CA VAL A 217 5.28 6.87 2.83
C VAL A 217 4.33 6.09 3.72
N ASP A 218 4.04 4.85 3.30
CA ASP A 218 3.35 3.84 4.11
C ASP A 218 4.33 2.72 4.45
N PHE A 219 4.36 2.30 5.70
CA PHE A 219 5.19 1.19 6.16
C PHE A 219 4.34 0.19 6.96
N GLY A 220 4.26 -1.06 6.46
CA GLY A 220 3.53 -2.15 7.11
C GLY A 220 4.17 -2.56 8.42
N LEU A 221 3.39 -2.60 9.49
CA LEU A 221 3.84 -2.97 10.82
C LEU A 221 3.63 -4.46 11.10
N LEU A 222 2.62 -5.07 10.50
CA LEU A 222 2.28 -6.47 10.69
C LEU A 222 2.86 -7.32 9.55
N ASN A 223 3.01 -8.61 9.81
CA ASN A 223 3.34 -9.58 8.78
C ASN A 223 2.10 -9.84 7.92
N ILE A 224 2.20 -9.63 6.61
CA ILE A 224 1.09 -9.88 5.68
C ILE A 224 0.95 -11.35 5.29
N HIS A 225 1.96 -12.18 5.59
CA HIS A 225 1.88 -13.61 5.35
C HIS A 225 1.00 -14.27 6.41
N SER A 226 -0.03 -14.98 5.96
CA SER A 226 -1.03 -15.62 6.82
C SER A 226 -0.89 -17.15 6.92
N GLY A 227 0.29 -17.67 6.57
CA GLY A 227 0.59 -19.10 6.51
C GLY A 227 0.52 -19.65 5.09
N SER A 228 1.45 -20.51 4.74
CA SER A 228 1.49 -21.22 3.45
C SER A 228 0.46 -22.35 3.43
N GLU A 229 0.06 -22.77 2.24
CA GLU A 229 -0.69 -24.04 2.08
C GLU A 229 0.23 -25.26 2.11
N GLY A 230 1.51 -25.08 2.49
CA GLY A 230 2.42 -26.18 2.82
C GLY A 230 3.20 -26.76 1.65
N GLY A 231 3.30 -26.06 0.52
CA GLY A 231 4.09 -26.51 -0.62
C GLY A 231 5.55 -26.09 -0.56
N ASN A 232 6.43 -26.90 -1.14
CA ASN A 232 7.81 -26.50 -1.41
C ASN A 232 7.84 -25.43 -2.51
N LEU A 233 8.80 -24.50 -2.45
CA LEU A 233 9.00 -23.51 -3.52
C LEU A 233 9.19 -24.19 -4.88
N PHE A 234 9.91 -25.31 -4.90
CA PHE A 234 10.06 -26.22 -6.01
C PHE A 234 9.60 -27.59 -5.58
N GLY A 235 8.92 -28.27 -6.48
CA GLY A 235 8.48 -29.62 -6.28
C GLY A 235 8.29 -30.33 -7.61
N TYR A 236 7.95 -31.60 -7.53
CA TYR A 236 7.58 -32.40 -8.67
C TYR A 236 6.24 -33.07 -8.39
N ARG A 237 5.53 -33.39 -9.45
CA ARG A 237 4.32 -34.23 -9.44
C ARG A 237 4.45 -35.31 -10.49
N GLU A 238 4.02 -36.49 -10.16
CA GLU A 238 3.89 -37.58 -11.10
C GLU A 238 2.63 -37.33 -11.95
N THR A 239 2.79 -37.44 -13.26
CA THR A 239 1.72 -37.34 -14.23
C THR A 239 1.70 -38.58 -15.12
N ASP A 240 0.64 -38.78 -15.88
CA ASP A 240 0.55 -39.91 -16.84
C ASP A 240 1.66 -39.88 -17.94
N HIS A 241 2.36 -38.76 -18.04
CA HIS A 241 3.45 -38.54 -19.01
C HIS A 241 4.83 -38.47 -18.37
N GLY A 242 4.97 -38.79 -17.08
CA GLY A 242 6.21 -38.75 -16.31
C GLY A 242 6.18 -37.72 -15.19
N VAL A 243 7.35 -37.30 -14.75
CA VAL A 243 7.52 -36.32 -13.67
C VAL A 243 7.48 -34.91 -14.25
N GLU A 244 6.64 -34.05 -13.70
CA GLU A 244 6.57 -32.64 -14.05
C GLU A 244 7.03 -31.79 -12.86
N PHE A 245 8.04 -30.93 -13.09
CA PHE A 245 8.49 -29.99 -12.07
C PHE A 245 7.61 -28.75 -12.06
N TYR A 246 7.38 -28.21 -10.88
CA TYR A 246 6.62 -26.98 -10.72
C TYR A 246 7.33 -26.02 -9.76
N ILE A 247 7.07 -24.73 -9.97
CA ILE A 247 7.42 -23.66 -9.05
C ILE A 247 6.17 -23.14 -8.37
N GLN A 248 6.25 -22.81 -7.08
CA GLN A 248 5.20 -22.10 -6.36
C GLN A 248 5.63 -20.68 -6.06
N PRO A 249 4.68 -19.73 -5.97
CA PRO A 249 4.97 -18.39 -5.53
C PRO A 249 5.52 -18.39 -4.10
N LEU A 250 6.46 -17.49 -3.82
CA LEU A 250 7.12 -17.40 -2.53
C LEU A 250 6.15 -17.32 -1.36
N LEU A 251 5.15 -16.44 -1.44
CA LEU A 251 4.14 -16.25 -0.38
C LEU A 251 3.26 -17.49 -0.14
N SER A 252 3.22 -18.44 -1.07
CA SER A 252 2.48 -19.70 -0.93
C SER A 252 3.37 -20.87 -0.54
N SER A 253 4.69 -20.66 -0.51
CA SER A 253 5.67 -21.71 -0.21
C SER A 253 6.00 -21.79 1.28
N SER A 254 6.46 -22.93 1.73
CA SER A 254 6.95 -23.18 3.11
C SER A 254 8.12 -22.28 3.52
N LEU A 255 8.84 -21.66 2.56
CA LEU A 255 9.87 -20.68 2.85
C LEU A 255 9.30 -19.40 3.49
N ALA A 256 8.05 -19.08 3.22
CA ALA A 256 7.39 -17.91 3.77
C ALA A 256 6.99 -18.09 5.24
N ASP A 257 6.81 -19.31 5.73
CA ASP A 257 6.28 -19.58 7.08
C ASP A 257 7.16 -19.01 8.20
N ASN A 258 8.47 -18.97 7.97
CA ASN A 258 9.43 -18.43 8.93
C ASN A 258 9.90 -17.02 8.59
N ALA A 259 9.28 -16.37 7.61
CA ALA A 259 9.65 -15.05 7.14
C ALA A 259 8.63 -13.97 7.55
N VAL A 260 9.12 -12.75 7.67
CA VAL A 260 8.27 -11.58 7.88
C VAL A 260 8.19 -10.81 6.58
N PHE A 261 6.96 -10.54 6.13
CA PHE A 261 6.69 -9.74 4.95
C PHE A 261 5.98 -8.45 5.35
N ARG A 262 6.48 -7.31 4.88
CA ARG A 262 5.93 -5.99 5.18
C ARG A 262 5.83 -5.16 3.92
N ASN A 263 4.69 -4.52 3.71
CA ASN A 263 4.50 -3.58 2.62
C ASN A 263 5.22 -2.27 2.90
N MET A 264 5.82 -1.69 1.88
CA MET A 264 6.37 -0.35 1.88
C MET A 264 5.92 0.36 0.61
N ASN A 265 5.21 1.49 0.78
CA ASN A 265 4.72 2.31 -0.33
C ASN A 265 5.27 3.72 -0.23
N ILE A 266 5.72 4.28 -1.35
CA ILE A 266 6.22 5.66 -1.43
C ILE A 266 5.63 6.28 -2.69
N GLY A 267 5.00 7.45 -2.58
CA GLY A 267 4.37 8.04 -3.74
C GLY A 267 4.01 9.51 -3.60
N VAL A 268 3.21 9.96 -4.55
CA VAL A 268 2.69 11.32 -4.62
C VAL A 268 1.17 11.26 -4.54
N LYS A 269 0.60 12.10 -3.69
CA LYS A 269 -0.84 12.23 -3.45
C LYS A 269 -1.33 13.60 -3.89
N TYR A 270 -2.45 13.62 -4.59
CA TYR A 270 -3.17 14.83 -4.94
C TYR A 270 -4.52 14.83 -4.21
N THR A 271 -4.83 15.94 -3.52
CA THR A 271 -6.04 16.06 -2.71
C THR A 271 -6.81 17.32 -3.07
N ILE A 272 -8.12 17.20 -3.23
CA ILE A 272 -9.07 18.31 -3.37
C ILE A 272 -9.97 18.28 -2.13
N ALA A 273 -9.90 19.32 -1.31
CA ALA A 273 -10.66 19.47 -0.08
C ALA A 273 -11.71 20.57 -0.22
N PHE A 274 -12.95 20.23 0.09
CA PHE A 274 -14.10 21.13 0.04
C PHE A 274 -14.49 21.54 1.46
N GLU A 275 -14.48 22.84 1.75
CA GLU A 275 -14.89 23.35 3.05
C GLU A 275 -16.39 23.15 3.26
N LEU A 276 -16.74 22.51 4.35
CA LEU A 276 -18.12 22.34 4.76
C LEU A 276 -18.67 23.65 5.35
N PRO A 277 -19.97 23.96 5.09
CA PRO A 277 -20.60 25.13 5.66
C PRO A 277 -20.50 25.11 7.19
N LYS A 278 -20.02 26.21 7.77
CA LYS A 278 -20.02 26.36 9.24
C LYS A 278 -21.47 26.35 9.71
N HIS A 279 -21.91 25.24 10.30
CA HIS A 279 -23.19 25.17 10.99
C HIS A 279 -23.06 25.87 12.35
N GLY A 280 -23.17 27.21 12.32
CA GLY A 280 -23.28 28.03 13.50
C GLY A 280 -24.23 29.18 13.22
N LYS A 281 -25.39 29.17 13.79
CA LYS A 281 -26.13 30.43 13.98
C LYS A 281 -25.28 31.26 14.92
N SER A 282 -24.46 32.16 14.37
CA SER A 282 -23.84 33.19 15.19
C SER A 282 -24.95 34.15 15.63
N TYR A 283 -25.45 33.91 16.81
CA TYR A 283 -26.30 34.89 17.46
C TYR A 283 -25.36 35.99 17.95
N ILE A 284 -25.18 37.04 17.15
CA ILE A 284 -24.59 38.28 17.61
C ILE A 284 -25.70 38.99 18.39
N TYR A 285 -25.59 38.95 19.74
CA TYR A 285 -26.42 39.77 20.59
C TYR A 285 -25.87 41.19 20.57
N ASP A 286 -26.45 42.06 19.72
CA ASP A 286 -26.29 43.51 19.85
C ASP A 286 -27.20 43.99 21.00
N TYR A 287 -26.58 44.24 22.14
CA TYR A 287 -27.27 44.96 23.19
C TYR A 287 -27.43 46.42 22.78
N ASN A 288 -28.69 46.81 22.51
CA ASN A 288 -29.00 48.19 22.29
C ASN A 288 -28.65 48.96 23.59
N LYS A 289 -28.15 50.18 23.49
CA LYS A 289 -27.76 51.05 24.62
C LYS A 289 -28.80 51.20 25.73
N SER A 290 -30.04 50.81 25.48
CA SER A 290 -31.15 50.78 26.43
C SER A 290 -31.31 49.45 27.19
N GLY A 291 -30.55 48.41 26.91
CA GLY A 291 -30.56 47.15 27.62
C GLY A 291 -31.85 46.31 27.52
N ARG A 292 -32.74 46.60 26.60
CA ARG A 292 -34.11 46.05 26.66
C ARG A 292 -34.53 45.03 25.61
N THR A 293 -33.79 44.85 24.51
CA THR A 293 -34.14 43.78 23.54
C THR A 293 -32.96 43.32 22.71
N PRO A 294 -32.68 42.03 22.62
CA PRO A 294 -31.68 41.48 21.69
C PRO A 294 -32.24 41.56 20.28
N ILE A 295 -31.56 42.29 19.42
CA ILE A 295 -31.86 42.30 17.98
C ILE A 295 -31.25 41.08 17.34
N LYS A 296 -32.11 40.17 16.87
CA LYS A 296 -31.72 38.98 16.11
C LYS A 296 -31.32 39.46 14.71
N ARG A 297 -30.05 39.75 14.46
CA ARG A 297 -29.54 39.90 13.08
C ARG A 297 -29.42 38.49 12.51
N GLY A 298 -30.54 37.95 12.13
CA GLY A 298 -30.64 36.70 11.42
C GLY A 298 -30.29 36.87 9.97
N GLY A 299 -29.65 35.87 9.45
CA GLY A 299 -29.27 35.74 8.09
C GLY A 299 -30.31 36.09 7.05
N ASN A 300 -29.79 36.28 5.86
CA ASN A 300 -30.42 36.27 4.55
C ASN A 300 -31.92 36.54 4.55
N GLN A 301 -32.27 37.82 4.45
CA GLN A 301 -33.52 38.14 3.80
C GLN A 301 -33.35 37.73 2.33
N GLY A 302 -34.02 36.67 1.94
CA GLY A 302 -34.19 36.33 0.55
C GLY A 302 -34.76 37.51 -0.18
N ILE A 303 -34.03 38.01 -1.15
CA ILE A 303 -34.54 38.95 -2.15
C ILE A 303 -35.59 38.14 -2.92
N LYS A 304 -36.85 38.42 -2.63
CA LYS A 304 -37.95 38.17 -3.58
C LYS A 304 -37.86 39.23 -4.65
N HIS A 305 -37.54 38.80 -5.85
CA HIS A 305 -38.11 39.22 -7.13
C HIS A 305 -37.70 38.22 -8.19
#